data_258869d2cb9260c11fa2d8db9aec2911
#
_entry.id   258869d2cb9260c11fa2d8db9aec2911
#
_cell.length_a   1.000
_cell.length_b   1.000
_cell.length_c   1.000
_cell.angle_alpha   90.00
_cell.angle_beta   90.00
_cell.angle_gamma   90.00
#
_symmetry.space_group_name_H-M   'P 1'
#
loop_
_entity.id
_entity.type
_entity.pdbx_description
1 polymer ?
#
loop_
_entity_poly.entity_id
_entity_poly.type
_entity_poly.pdbx_seq_one_letter_code
_entity_poly.pdbx_strand_id
1 'polypeptide(L)'
;MNNIRKKWDAKIKLIKRKINGAGIVCIQAAAVRMAAAVLLLLTAGLLYQVYMETHFQIYDAALRFHVRAASDLPAEQQLKLKVRDEVLASLKSAADRAESAGELKEEVEAMLPDLARTAAETLRANGSGNSVRVSVSRERFPMRRYGKMVFPAGVYEALRVDIGPAKGHNWWCAIYPELCYNAEESSSLSEKGKRDVEKDVSNEEKQVLFGERGRFRIKILEWFSGLMP
;
A
#
# COMPACT_ATOMS: atom_id res chain seq x y z
N MET A 1 -50.44 -0.84 68.61
CA MET A 1 -49.77 0.10 67.64
C MET A 1 -48.31 -0.23 67.34
N ASN A 2 -47.49 -0.83 68.18
CA ASN A 2 -46.08 -1.08 67.99
C ASN A 2 -45.73 -2.20 66.90
N ASN A 3 -46.62 -3.14 66.62
CA ASN A 3 -46.34 -4.27 65.75
C ASN A 3 -46.48 -3.92 64.25
N ILE A 4 -47.37 -2.95 63.97
CA ILE A 4 -47.57 -2.46 62.60
C ILE A 4 -46.37 -1.62 62.17
N ARG A 5 -45.87 -0.76 63.03
CA ARG A 5 -44.72 0.10 62.78
C ARG A 5 -43.42 -0.72 62.45
N LYS A 6 -43.15 -1.77 63.25
CA LYS A 6 -42.02 -2.67 63.02
C LYS A 6 -42.13 -3.40 61.72
N LYS A 7 -43.31 -3.83 61.27
CA LYS A 7 -43.52 -4.44 59.92
C LYS A 7 -43.25 -3.46 58.78
N TRP A 8 -43.65 -2.21 58.92
CA TRP A 8 -43.37 -1.17 57.91
C TRP A 8 -41.91 -0.81 57.85
N ASP A 9 -41.17 -0.67 58.94
CA ASP A 9 -39.75 -0.41 58.98
C ASP A 9 -38.92 -1.53 58.35
N ALA A 10 -39.30 -2.79 58.60
CA ALA A 10 -38.69 -3.94 58.00
C ALA A 10 -38.91 -3.96 56.47
N LYS A 11 -40.13 -3.62 56.00
CA LYS A 11 -40.44 -3.56 54.58
C LYS A 11 -39.69 -2.44 53.86
N ILE A 12 -39.56 -1.27 54.47
CA ILE A 12 -38.78 -0.14 53.96
C ILE A 12 -37.29 -0.50 53.89
N LYS A 13 -36.75 -1.17 54.88
CA LYS A 13 -35.35 -1.62 54.92
C LYS A 13 -35.06 -2.66 53.79
N LEU A 14 -36.01 -3.55 53.54
CA LEU A 14 -35.92 -4.52 52.47
C LEU A 14 -35.96 -3.87 51.09
N ILE A 15 -36.84 -2.89 50.89
CA ILE A 15 -36.96 -2.12 49.65
C ILE A 15 -35.68 -1.31 49.40
N LYS A 16 -35.13 -0.61 50.39
CA LYS A 16 -33.86 0.13 50.28
C LYS A 16 -32.69 -0.80 49.93
N ARG A 17 -32.63 -2.01 50.51
CA ARG A 17 -31.58 -2.99 50.21
C ARG A 17 -31.69 -3.52 48.78
N LYS A 18 -32.92 -3.72 48.29
CA LYS A 18 -33.17 -4.17 46.88
C LYS A 18 -32.81 -3.07 45.86
N ILE A 19 -33.13 -1.81 46.16
CA ILE A 19 -32.80 -0.66 45.32
C ILE A 19 -31.28 -0.43 45.28
N ASN A 20 -30.58 -0.52 46.41
CA ASN A 20 -29.12 -0.41 46.46
C ASN A 20 -28.44 -1.57 45.75
N GLY A 21 -28.95 -2.80 45.89
CA GLY A 21 -28.44 -3.96 45.16
C GLY A 21 -28.60 -3.85 43.63
N ALA A 22 -29.78 -3.40 43.19
CA ALA A 22 -30.02 -3.15 41.75
C ALA A 22 -29.13 -2.02 41.18
N GLY A 23 -28.90 -0.98 41.96
CA GLY A 23 -27.99 0.11 41.58
C GLY A 23 -26.54 -0.35 41.42
N ILE A 24 -26.05 -1.16 42.36
CA ILE A 24 -24.67 -1.73 42.27
C ILE A 24 -24.51 -2.63 41.05
N VAL A 25 -25.48 -3.48 40.78
CA VAL A 25 -25.43 -4.38 39.56
C VAL A 25 -25.45 -3.54 38.27
N CYS A 26 -26.25 -2.46 38.25
CA CYS A 26 -26.30 -1.58 37.07
C CYS A 26 -24.97 -0.86 36.84
N ILE A 27 -24.33 -0.37 37.91
CA ILE A 27 -23.00 0.28 37.84
C ILE A 27 -21.92 -0.72 37.38
N GLN A 28 -21.93 -1.94 37.92
CA GLN A 28 -20.99 -3.00 37.52
C GLN A 28 -21.17 -3.39 36.05
N ALA A 29 -22.43 -3.52 35.59
CA ALA A 29 -22.71 -3.80 34.18
C ALA A 29 -22.27 -2.66 33.26
N ALA A 30 -22.43 -1.42 33.66
CA ALA A 30 -21.95 -0.27 32.92
C ALA A 30 -20.40 -0.22 32.86
N ALA A 31 -19.73 -0.49 33.98
CA ALA A 31 -18.29 -0.54 34.06
C ALA A 31 -17.69 -1.66 33.16
N VAL A 32 -18.31 -2.84 33.16
CA VAL A 32 -17.89 -3.95 32.27
C VAL A 32 -18.07 -3.59 30.78
N ARG A 33 -19.20 -2.94 30.43
CA ARG A 33 -19.42 -2.49 29.04
C ARG A 33 -18.42 -1.41 28.63
N MET A 34 -18.11 -0.47 29.51
CA MET A 34 -17.07 0.53 29.24
C MET A 34 -15.68 -0.11 29.09
N ALA A 35 -15.31 -1.02 29.94
CA ALA A 35 -14.04 -1.74 29.85
C ALA A 35 -13.95 -2.53 28.54
N ALA A 36 -15.02 -3.22 28.14
CA ALA A 36 -15.10 -3.93 26.86
C ALA A 36 -14.98 -2.99 25.66
N ALA A 37 -15.63 -1.82 25.70
CA ALA A 37 -15.52 -0.81 24.65
C ALA A 37 -14.10 -0.24 24.53
N VAL A 38 -13.45 0.05 25.65
CA VAL A 38 -12.05 0.51 25.68
C VAL A 38 -11.11 -0.56 25.12
N LEU A 39 -11.31 -1.82 25.51
CA LEU A 39 -10.51 -2.93 24.99
C LEU A 39 -10.67 -3.11 23.47
N LEU A 40 -11.90 -2.97 22.96
CA LEU A 40 -12.20 -3.00 21.52
C LEU A 40 -11.50 -1.86 20.77
N LEU A 41 -11.50 -0.66 21.31
CA LEU A 41 -10.82 0.50 20.72
C LEU A 41 -9.30 0.31 20.71
N LEU A 42 -8.73 -0.20 21.81
CA LEU A 42 -7.29 -0.48 21.90
C LEU A 42 -6.86 -1.57 20.89
N THR A 43 -7.63 -2.65 20.79
CA THR A 43 -7.34 -3.72 19.82
C THR A 43 -7.49 -3.24 18.37
N ALA A 44 -8.52 -2.43 18.07
CA ALA A 44 -8.69 -1.82 16.75
C ALA A 44 -7.54 -0.86 16.42
N GLY A 45 -7.09 -0.06 17.39
CA GLY A 45 -5.93 0.83 17.24
C GLY A 45 -4.65 0.07 16.98
N LEU A 46 -4.40 -1.02 17.70
CA LEU A 46 -3.23 -1.87 17.50
C LEU A 46 -3.24 -2.54 16.12
N LEU A 47 -4.39 -3.07 15.70
CA LEU A 47 -4.56 -3.65 14.36
C LEU A 47 -4.37 -2.62 13.26
N TYR A 48 -4.84 -1.39 13.49
CA TYR A 48 -4.63 -0.27 12.55
C TYR A 48 -3.15 0.11 12.44
N GLN A 49 -2.41 0.17 13.57
CA GLN A 49 -0.96 0.43 13.54
C GLN A 49 -0.22 -0.66 12.76
N VAL A 50 -0.44 -1.93 13.07
CA VAL A 50 0.18 -3.05 12.34
C VAL A 50 -0.16 -2.99 10.85
N TYR A 51 -1.41 -2.69 10.51
CA TYR A 51 -1.84 -2.50 9.12
C TYR A 51 -1.09 -1.36 8.44
N MET A 52 -0.95 -0.21 9.10
CA MET A 52 -0.25 0.96 8.53
C MET A 52 1.24 0.70 8.37
N GLU A 53 1.92 0.10 9.35
CA GLU A 53 3.34 -0.24 9.26
C GLU A 53 3.61 -1.18 8.09
N THR A 54 2.84 -2.28 7.95
CA THR A 54 3.01 -3.24 6.86
C THR A 54 2.77 -2.59 5.48
N HIS A 55 1.77 -1.71 5.37
CA HIS A 55 1.51 -1.02 4.11
C HIS A 55 2.56 0.04 3.76
N PHE A 56 3.12 0.73 4.77
CA PHE A 56 4.13 1.76 4.53
C PHE A 56 5.43 1.15 3.98
N GLN A 57 5.85 0.01 4.52
CA GLN A 57 7.09 -0.66 4.08
C GLN A 57 7.02 -1.09 2.60
N ILE A 58 5.89 -1.61 2.13
CA ILE A 58 5.72 -1.99 0.71
C ILE A 58 5.90 -0.79 -0.23
N TYR A 59 5.43 0.40 0.17
CA TYR A 59 5.55 1.60 -0.66
C TYR A 59 6.98 2.14 -0.70
N ASP A 60 7.71 2.02 0.40
CA ASP A 60 9.10 2.46 0.51
C ASP A 60 10.10 1.42 -0.06
N ALA A 61 9.72 0.15 -0.11
CA ALA A 61 10.50 -0.93 -0.71
C ALA A 61 10.47 -0.95 -2.25
N ALA A 62 9.83 0.03 -2.90
CA ALA A 62 9.74 0.07 -4.35
C ALA A 62 10.00 1.46 -4.93
N LEU A 63 10.89 1.53 -5.93
CA LEU A 63 10.99 2.69 -6.80
C LEU A 63 10.21 2.41 -8.08
N ARG A 64 9.13 3.19 -8.26
CA ARG A 64 8.25 3.04 -9.42
C ARG A 64 8.75 3.87 -10.60
N PHE A 65 8.21 3.57 -11.79
CA PHE A 65 8.51 4.31 -13.00
C PHE A 65 7.25 4.49 -13.84
N HIS A 66 7.03 5.70 -14.32
CA HIS A 66 6.00 5.92 -15.32
C HIS A 66 6.38 6.96 -16.36
N VAL A 67 5.92 6.73 -17.59
CA VAL A 67 6.09 7.63 -18.71
C VAL A 67 4.71 8.03 -19.24
N ARG A 68 4.46 9.32 -19.36
CA ARG A 68 3.21 9.87 -19.91
C ARG A 68 3.44 10.37 -21.32
N ALA A 69 2.65 9.89 -22.26
CA ALA A 69 2.68 10.39 -23.64
C ALA A 69 2.09 11.79 -23.74
N ALA A 70 2.47 12.54 -24.76
CA ALA A 70 1.91 13.86 -25.06
C ALA A 70 0.38 13.78 -25.31
N SER A 71 -0.06 12.72 -26.01
CA SER A 71 -1.48 12.45 -26.30
C SER A 71 -1.72 10.95 -26.51
N ASP A 72 -2.97 10.58 -26.81
CA ASP A 72 -3.36 9.20 -27.12
C ASP A 72 -3.22 8.82 -28.58
N LEU A 73 -2.66 9.67 -29.41
CA LEU A 73 -2.37 9.36 -30.82
C LEU A 73 -1.39 8.16 -30.88
N PRO A 74 -1.59 7.21 -31.80
CA PRO A 74 -0.74 6.02 -31.90
C PRO A 74 0.76 6.34 -32.03
N ALA A 75 1.11 7.40 -32.78
CA ALA A 75 2.49 7.83 -32.94
C ALA A 75 3.09 8.31 -31.59
N GLU A 76 2.34 9.06 -30.78
CA GLU A 76 2.78 9.53 -29.47
C GLU A 76 2.91 8.38 -28.47
N GLN A 77 2.02 7.40 -28.57
CA GLN A 77 2.10 6.21 -27.72
C GLN A 77 3.32 5.35 -28.08
N GLN A 78 3.66 5.21 -29.35
CA GLN A 78 4.89 4.52 -29.78
C GLN A 78 6.14 5.30 -29.38
N LEU A 79 6.14 6.61 -29.52
CA LEU A 79 7.25 7.46 -29.12
C LEU A 79 7.52 7.39 -27.61
N LYS A 80 6.46 7.36 -26.79
CA LYS A 80 6.55 7.11 -25.35
C LYS A 80 7.32 5.81 -25.03
N LEU A 81 7.05 4.73 -25.77
CA LEU A 81 7.73 3.45 -25.56
C LEU A 81 9.23 3.54 -25.91
N LYS A 82 9.60 4.26 -26.97
CA LYS A 82 11.01 4.49 -27.31
C LYS A 82 11.73 5.30 -26.22
N VAL A 83 11.11 6.37 -25.73
CA VAL A 83 11.66 7.17 -24.61
C VAL A 83 11.82 6.31 -23.38
N ARG A 84 10.83 5.48 -23.05
CA ARG A 84 10.90 4.53 -21.95
C ARG A 84 12.13 3.62 -22.06
N ASP A 85 12.32 3.03 -23.24
CA ASP A 85 13.37 2.03 -23.47
C ASP A 85 14.76 2.65 -23.32
N GLU A 86 14.98 3.84 -23.87
CA GLU A 86 16.26 4.56 -23.73
C GLU A 86 16.55 5.01 -22.29
N VAL A 87 15.53 5.50 -21.57
CA VAL A 87 15.65 5.85 -20.15
C VAL A 87 15.97 4.60 -19.32
N LEU A 88 15.29 3.48 -19.56
CA LEU A 88 15.58 2.23 -18.87
C LEU A 88 17.00 1.71 -19.18
N ALA A 89 17.43 1.79 -20.43
CA ALA A 89 18.79 1.42 -20.80
C ALA A 89 19.85 2.25 -20.05
N SER A 90 19.61 3.56 -19.91
CA SER A 90 20.48 4.45 -19.13
C SER A 90 20.52 4.12 -17.63
N LEU A 91 19.42 3.58 -17.08
CA LEU A 91 19.30 3.22 -15.67
C LEU A 91 19.80 1.81 -15.33
N LYS A 92 20.00 0.97 -16.34
CA LYS A 92 20.29 -0.47 -16.14
C LYS A 92 21.45 -0.70 -15.17
N SER A 93 22.57 -0.01 -15.37
CA SER A 93 23.76 -0.17 -14.54
C SER A 93 23.50 0.26 -13.07
N ALA A 94 22.75 1.33 -12.86
CA ALA A 94 22.36 1.79 -11.53
C ALA A 94 21.42 0.76 -10.86
N ALA A 95 20.40 0.32 -11.57
CA ALA A 95 19.46 -0.68 -11.10
C ALA A 95 20.13 -2.01 -10.75
N ASP A 96 21.16 -2.42 -11.54
CA ASP A 96 21.91 -3.65 -11.27
C ASP A 96 22.75 -3.58 -9.98
N ARG A 97 23.27 -2.41 -9.64
CA ARG A 97 24.11 -2.22 -8.44
C ARG A 97 23.30 -2.00 -7.18
N ALA A 98 22.17 -1.31 -7.28
CA ALA A 98 21.38 -0.92 -6.12
C ALA A 98 20.94 -2.13 -5.28
N GLU A 99 21.10 -1.99 -3.98
CA GLU A 99 20.71 -2.99 -3.00
C GLU A 99 19.36 -2.67 -2.32
N SER A 100 18.84 -1.45 -2.52
CA SER A 100 17.54 -1.00 -2.01
C SER A 100 16.88 0.02 -2.93
N ALA A 101 15.57 0.22 -2.76
CA ALA A 101 14.83 1.25 -3.48
C ALA A 101 15.33 2.67 -3.16
N GLY A 102 15.75 2.91 -1.89
CA GLY A 102 16.30 4.18 -1.44
C GLY A 102 17.62 4.50 -2.13
N GLU A 103 18.56 3.54 -2.17
CA GLU A 103 19.84 3.69 -2.84
C GLU A 103 19.67 3.97 -4.33
N LEU A 104 18.82 3.21 -5.01
CA LEU A 104 18.52 3.46 -6.42
C LEU A 104 17.89 4.82 -6.64
N LYS A 105 17.02 5.28 -5.73
CA LYS A 105 16.40 6.60 -5.82
C LYS A 105 17.46 7.71 -5.79
N GLU A 106 18.40 7.67 -4.86
CA GLU A 106 19.48 8.66 -4.74
C GLU A 106 20.34 8.69 -6.02
N GLU A 107 20.69 7.54 -6.57
CA GLU A 107 21.43 7.44 -7.83
C GLU A 107 20.63 7.99 -9.00
N VAL A 108 19.34 7.67 -9.10
CA VAL A 108 18.43 8.20 -10.12
C VAL A 108 18.27 9.72 -10.00
N GLU A 109 18.19 10.28 -8.80
CA GLU A 109 18.11 11.72 -8.58
C GLU A 109 19.39 12.44 -9.08
N ALA A 110 20.56 11.86 -8.87
CA ALA A 110 21.81 12.36 -9.42
C ALA A 110 21.87 12.28 -10.95
N MET A 111 21.22 11.30 -11.56
CA MET A 111 21.18 11.08 -13.00
C MET A 111 20.10 11.88 -13.73
N LEU A 112 19.20 12.61 -13.05
CA LEU A 112 18.07 13.31 -13.67
C LEU A 112 18.45 14.20 -14.87
N PRO A 113 19.55 14.99 -14.86
CA PRO A 113 19.94 15.79 -16.02
C PRO A 113 20.27 14.93 -17.24
N ASP A 114 20.96 13.80 -17.05
CA ASP A 114 21.35 12.89 -18.13
C ASP A 114 20.14 12.14 -18.67
N LEU A 115 19.24 11.69 -17.80
CA LEU A 115 17.99 11.03 -18.22
C LEU A 115 17.09 12.01 -19.00
N ALA A 116 17.02 13.28 -18.60
CA ALA A 116 16.29 14.29 -19.35
C ALA A 116 16.91 14.55 -20.74
N ARG A 117 18.24 14.57 -20.82
CA ARG A 117 18.96 14.68 -22.10
C ARG A 117 18.68 13.50 -23.00
N THR A 118 18.84 12.26 -22.52
CA THR A 118 18.54 11.04 -23.26
C THR A 118 17.10 11.04 -23.79
N ALA A 119 16.13 11.36 -22.95
CA ALA A 119 14.74 11.43 -23.34
C ALA A 119 14.50 12.50 -24.42
N ALA A 120 15.11 13.68 -24.29
CA ALA A 120 15.00 14.76 -25.28
C ALA A 120 15.67 14.41 -26.62
N GLU A 121 16.80 13.75 -26.61
CA GLU A 121 17.50 13.26 -27.79
C GLU A 121 16.68 12.19 -28.50
N THR A 122 16.08 11.25 -27.78
CA THR A 122 15.17 10.25 -28.33
C THR A 122 13.98 10.89 -29.03
N LEU A 123 13.37 11.91 -28.43
CA LEU A 123 12.26 12.65 -29.05
C LEU A 123 12.70 13.31 -30.37
N ARG A 124 13.82 14.01 -30.36
CA ARG A 124 14.37 14.70 -31.56
C ARG A 124 14.74 13.72 -32.66
N ALA A 125 15.40 12.62 -32.33
CA ALA A 125 15.78 11.58 -33.29
C ALA A 125 14.57 10.92 -33.98
N ASN A 126 13.41 10.98 -33.34
CA ASN A 126 12.15 10.49 -33.90
C ASN A 126 11.25 11.60 -34.46
N GLY A 127 11.81 12.80 -34.72
CA GLY A 127 11.09 13.93 -35.37
C GLY A 127 10.09 14.65 -34.48
N SER A 128 10.11 14.42 -33.18
CA SER A 128 9.20 15.09 -32.25
C SER A 128 9.79 16.40 -31.69
N GLY A 129 9.01 17.46 -31.74
CA GLY A 129 9.33 18.74 -31.11
C GLY A 129 8.81 18.86 -29.68
N ASN A 130 8.27 17.82 -29.11
CA ASN A 130 7.77 17.83 -27.73
C ASN A 130 8.90 18.07 -26.72
N SER A 131 8.63 18.89 -25.71
CA SER A 131 9.50 18.98 -24.53
C SER A 131 9.37 17.72 -23.66
N VAL A 132 10.38 17.46 -22.84
CA VAL A 132 10.33 16.39 -21.85
C VAL A 132 10.71 16.91 -20.47
N ARG A 133 10.05 16.43 -19.45
CA ARG A 133 10.39 16.67 -18.04
C ARG A 133 10.62 15.32 -17.36
N VAL A 134 11.74 15.22 -16.66
CA VAL A 134 12.10 14.03 -15.85
C VAL A 134 12.22 14.47 -14.41
N SER A 135 11.62 13.75 -13.49
CA SER A 135 11.63 14.07 -12.05
C SER A 135 11.40 12.83 -11.20
N VAL A 136 11.91 12.85 -9.97
CA VAL A 136 11.51 11.90 -8.92
C VAL A 136 10.50 12.60 -8.02
N SER A 137 9.40 11.93 -7.72
CA SER A 137 8.32 12.48 -6.89
C SER A 137 7.43 11.38 -6.33
N ARG A 138 6.70 11.71 -5.27
CA ARG A 138 5.67 10.80 -4.74
C ARG A 138 4.43 10.86 -5.62
N GLU A 139 4.09 9.73 -6.23
CA GLU A 139 3.02 9.64 -7.20
C GLU A 139 2.03 8.53 -6.83
N ARG A 140 0.75 8.75 -7.14
CA ARG A 140 -0.30 7.75 -6.94
C ARG A 140 -0.31 6.74 -8.08
N PHE A 141 -0.06 5.47 -7.75
CA PHE A 141 -0.13 4.37 -8.70
C PHE A 141 -1.41 3.56 -8.50
N PRO A 142 -2.05 3.11 -9.59
CA PRO A 142 -3.08 2.08 -9.52
C PRO A 142 -2.46 0.73 -9.13
N MET A 143 -3.30 -0.19 -8.66
CA MET A 143 -2.88 -1.58 -8.47
C MET A 143 -2.36 -2.16 -9.78
N ARG A 144 -1.19 -2.80 -9.75
CA ARG A 144 -0.56 -3.44 -10.91
C ARG A 144 -0.09 -4.84 -10.56
N ARG A 145 -0.31 -5.75 -11.52
CA ARG A 145 0.15 -7.14 -11.44
C ARG A 145 1.29 -7.36 -12.43
N TYR A 146 2.35 -7.99 -11.95
CA TYR A 146 3.51 -8.43 -12.75
C TYR A 146 3.71 -9.91 -12.47
N GLY A 147 3.24 -10.78 -13.36
CA GLY A 147 3.20 -12.22 -13.11
C GLY A 147 2.39 -12.57 -11.85
N LYS A 148 3.05 -13.18 -10.87
CA LYS A 148 2.46 -13.52 -9.56
C LYS A 148 2.47 -12.38 -8.56
N MET A 149 3.28 -11.34 -8.80
CA MET A 149 3.43 -10.20 -7.90
C MET A 149 2.37 -9.15 -8.15
N VAL A 150 1.78 -8.62 -7.08
CA VAL A 150 0.75 -7.58 -7.10
C VAL A 150 1.21 -6.39 -6.27
N PHE A 151 1.47 -5.26 -6.93
CA PHE A 151 1.67 -3.99 -6.24
C PHE A 151 0.32 -3.35 -5.92
N PRO A 152 0.00 -3.08 -4.65
CA PRO A 152 -1.24 -2.43 -4.28
C PRO A 152 -1.33 -1.01 -4.85
N ALA A 153 -2.55 -0.48 -4.97
CA ALA A 153 -2.74 0.93 -5.29
C ALA A 153 -2.28 1.79 -4.11
N GLY A 154 -1.51 2.83 -4.38
CA GLY A 154 -0.99 3.69 -3.31
C GLY A 154 -0.07 4.79 -3.82
N VAL A 155 0.59 5.47 -2.90
CA VAL A 155 1.56 6.52 -3.19
C VAL A 155 2.96 5.94 -3.04
N TYR A 156 3.74 5.99 -4.11
CA TYR A 156 5.11 5.48 -4.20
C TYR A 156 6.08 6.58 -4.59
N GLU A 157 7.33 6.46 -4.22
CA GLU A 157 8.41 7.17 -4.86
C GLU A 157 8.53 6.69 -6.32
N ALA A 158 8.64 7.64 -7.26
CA ALA A 158 8.62 7.30 -8.67
C ALA A 158 9.48 8.22 -9.52
N LEU A 159 10.25 7.63 -10.43
CA LEU A 159 10.79 8.33 -11.59
C LEU A 159 9.63 8.58 -12.57
N ARG A 160 9.44 9.84 -12.94
CA ARG A 160 8.40 10.30 -13.86
C ARG A 160 9.02 10.95 -15.09
N VAL A 161 8.55 10.54 -16.25
CA VAL A 161 8.89 11.16 -17.54
C VAL A 161 7.61 11.65 -18.19
N ASP A 162 7.51 12.97 -18.35
CA ASP A 162 6.38 13.66 -18.98
C ASP A 162 6.78 14.16 -20.35
N ILE A 163 6.12 13.70 -21.40
CA ILE A 163 6.35 14.13 -22.79
C ILE A 163 5.30 15.16 -23.16
N GLY A 164 5.75 16.36 -23.55
CA GLY A 164 4.88 17.48 -23.93
C GLY A 164 3.87 17.82 -22.84
N PRO A 165 2.56 17.93 -23.17
CA PRO A 165 1.50 18.22 -22.20
C PRO A 165 1.15 17.04 -21.29
N ALA A 166 1.73 15.86 -21.50
CA ALA A 166 1.54 14.64 -20.70
C ALA A 166 0.06 14.24 -20.49
N LYS A 167 -0.77 14.39 -21.54
CA LYS A 167 -2.22 14.13 -21.51
C LYS A 167 -2.62 12.75 -21.99
N GLY A 168 -1.67 11.99 -22.57
CA GLY A 168 -1.93 10.65 -23.06
C GLY A 168 -1.81 9.57 -21.98
N HIS A 169 -2.13 8.35 -22.37
CA HIS A 169 -2.08 7.18 -21.49
C HIS A 169 -0.67 6.94 -20.93
N ASN A 170 -0.63 6.60 -19.65
CA ASN A 170 0.59 6.28 -18.91
C ASN A 170 1.06 4.85 -19.22
N TRP A 171 2.38 4.66 -19.20
CA TRP A 171 3.02 3.38 -19.02
C TRP A 171 3.56 3.30 -17.59
N TRP A 172 3.37 2.15 -16.92
CA TRP A 172 3.64 1.98 -15.50
C TRP A 172 4.52 0.76 -15.23
N CYS A 173 5.56 0.93 -14.41
CA CYS A 173 6.43 -0.17 -13.99
C CYS A 173 7.01 0.05 -12.58
N ALA A 174 7.88 -0.88 -12.13
CA ALA A 174 8.79 -0.70 -11.02
C ALA A 174 10.22 -0.91 -11.52
N ILE A 175 11.13 0.01 -11.20
CA ILE A 175 12.56 -0.13 -11.49
C ILE A 175 13.20 -0.98 -10.37
N TYR A 176 12.74 -0.79 -9.14
CA TYR A 176 13.11 -1.61 -8.00
C TYR A 176 11.83 -2.09 -7.29
N PRO A 177 11.69 -3.37 -7.01
CA PRO A 177 12.48 -4.47 -7.57
C PRO A 177 12.40 -4.53 -9.10
N GLU A 178 13.40 -5.13 -9.72
CA GLU A 178 13.60 -5.07 -11.17
C GLU A 178 12.51 -5.81 -11.96
N LEU A 179 11.53 -5.06 -12.47
CA LEU A 179 10.39 -5.57 -13.25
C LEU A 179 10.31 -5.00 -14.67
N CYS A 180 11.00 -3.88 -14.93
CA CYS A 180 10.85 -3.14 -16.18
C CYS A 180 11.65 -3.74 -17.34
N TYR A 181 12.70 -4.49 -17.07
CA TYR A 181 13.68 -4.92 -18.06
C TYR A 181 13.30 -6.20 -18.82
N ASN A 182 12.26 -6.91 -18.38
CA ASN A 182 11.77 -8.14 -19.02
C ASN A 182 10.44 -7.92 -19.74
N ALA A 183 10.34 -6.84 -20.54
CA ALA A 183 9.07 -6.42 -21.18
C ALA A 183 8.54 -7.43 -22.23
N GLU A 184 9.35 -8.34 -22.75
CA GLU A 184 8.91 -9.41 -23.65
C GLU A 184 8.35 -10.64 -22.91
N GLU A 185 8.72 -10.81 -21.63
CA GLU A 185 8.16 -11.82 -20.73
C GLU A 185 7.45 -11.15 -19.54
N SER A 186 6.39 -10.40 -19.80
CA SER A 186 5.61 -9.68 -18.78
C SER A 186 4.96 -10.57 -17.69
N SER A 187 5.42 -11.80 -17.54
CA SER A 187 4.94 -12.80 -16.58
C SER A 187 5.96 -13.26 -15.55
N SER A 188 7.26 -12.91 -15.66
CA SER A 188 8.27 -13.36 -14.70
C SER A 188 9.19 -12.23 -14.23
N LEU A 189 9.51 -12.27 -12.94
CA LEU A 189 10.59 -11.47 -12.36
C LEU A 189 11.94 -11.89 -12.93
N SER A 190 12.85 -10.93 -13.15
CA SER A 190 14.26 -11.26 -13.33
C SER A 190 14.78 -12.02 -12.11
N GLU A 191 15.84 -12.80 -12.25
CA GLU A 191 16.47 -13.47 -11.09
C GLU A 191 16.97 -12.46 -10.06
N LYS A 192 17.34 -11.25 -10.47
CA LYS A 192 17.66 -10.14 -9.57
C LYS A 192 16.39 -9.64 -8.87
N GLY A 193 15.32 -9.36 -9.60
CA GLY A 193 14.06 -8.91 -9.01
C GLY A 193 13.48 -9.89 -7.98
N LYS A 194 13.70 -11.20 -8.16
CA LYS A 194 13.35 -12.20 -7.14
C LYS A 194 14.19 -12.04 -5.88
N ARG A 195 15.51 -11.88 -6.02
CA ARG A 195 16.42 -11.67 -4.88
C ARG A 195 16.14 -10.36 -4.14
N ASP A 196 15.85 -9.28 -4.86
CA ASP A 196 15.50 -7.98 -4.28
C ASP A 196 14.24 -8.10 -3.41
N VAL A 197 13.21 -8.80 -3.90
CA VAL A 197 12.00 -9.07 -3.12
C VAL A 197 12.28 -9.98 -1.92
N GLU A 198 13.17 -10.96 -2.06
CA GLU A 198 13.52 -11.85 -0.95
C GLU A 198 14.32 -11.13 0.13
N LYS A 199 15.13 -10.14 -0.22
CA LYS A 199 15.99 -9.40 0.69
C LYS A 199 15.25 -8.30 1.45
N ASP A 200 14.48 -7.48 0.73
CA ASP A 200 13.97 -6.22 1.27
C ASP A 200 12.50 -6.27 1.69
N VAL A 201 11.84 -7.39 1.42
CA VAL A 201 10.41 -7.55 1.70
C VAL A 201 10.20 -8.61 2.78
N SER A 202 9.57 -8.23 3.88
CA SER A 202 9.24 -9.15 4.98
C SER A 202 8.33 -10.31 4.52
N ASN A 203 8.26 -11.40 5.27
CA ASN A 203 7.40 -12.54 4.92
C ASN A 203 5.91 -12.16 4.85
N GLU A 204 5.48 -11.18 5.65
CA GLU A 204 4.11 -10.66 5.64
C GLU A 204 3.84 -9.83 4.38
N GLU A 205 4.80 -9.04 3.95
CA GLU A 205 4.72 -8.25 2.72
C GLU A 205 4.77 -9.13 1.46
N LYS A 206 5.58 -10.20 1.48
CA LYS A 206 5.58 -11.21 0.41
C LYS A 206 4.20 -11.81 0.21
N GLN A 207 3.44 -12.09 1.29
CA GLN A 207 2.07 -12.56 1.18
C GLN A 207 1.12 -11.56 0.52
N VAL A 208 1.35 -10.25 0.73
CA VAL A 208 0.58 -9.18 0.06
C VAL A 208 0.98 -9.08 -1.41
N LEU A 209 2.28 -9.06 -1.70
CA LEU A 209 2.81 -8.91 -3.07
C LEU A 209 2.51 -10.12 -3.95
N PHE A 210 2.57 -11.34 -3.42
CA PHE A 210 2.31 -12.56 -4.20
C PHE A 210 0.84 -12.98 -4.23
N GLY A 211 -0.05 -12.18 -3.66
CA GLY A 211 -1.50 -12.38 -3.79
C GLY A 211 -2.03 -13.61 -3.02
N GLU A 212 -1.24 -14.19 -2.12
CA GLU A 212 -1.71 -15.31 -1.30
C GLU A 212 -2.78 -14.90 -0.29
N ARG A 213 -2.92 -13.60 -0.01
CA ARG A 213 -4.02 -13.03 0.80
C ARG A 213 -5.37 -12.90 0.08
N GLY A 214 -5.50 -13.29 -1.17
CA GLY A 214 -6.81 -13.40 -1.84
C GLY A 214 -7.75 -14.45 -1.23
N ARG A 215 -7.31 -15.17 -0.21
CA ARG A 215 -8.08 -16.09 0.65
C ARG A 215 -8.00 -15.72 2.14
N PHE A 216 -8.10 -14.46 2.49
CA PHE A 216 -8.70 -14.12 3.77
C PHE A 216 -10.22 -14.34 3.66
N ARG A 217 -10.62 -15.55 3.42
CA ARG A 217 -11.81 -16.12 4.02
C ARG A 217 -11.53 -16.05 5.50
N ILE A 218 -12.21 -15.13 6.15
CA ILE A 218 -12.08 -14.90 7.58
C ILE A 218 -12.38 -16.25 8.22
N LYS A 219 -11.36 -17.03 8.59
CA LYS A 219 -11.54 -18.28 9.37
C LYS A 219 -12.41 -18.05 10.60
N ILE A 220 -12.42 -16.80 11.09
CA ILE A 220 -13.32 -16.34 12.14
C ILE A 220 -14.80 -16.43 11.70
N LEU A 221 -15.17 -16.11 10.46
CA LEU A 221 -16.55 -16.27 9.98
C LEU A 221 -16.92 -17.75 9.77
N GLU A 222 -16.00 -18.58 9.34
CA GLU A 222 -16.22 -20.04 9.28
C GLU A 222 -16.35 -20.65 10.67
N TRP A 223 -15.59 -20.14 11.65
CA TRP A 223 -15.70 -20.56 13.05
C TRP A 223 -17.04 -20.13 13.66
N PHE A 224 -17.51 -18.91 13.38
CA PHE A 224 -18.83 -18.41 13.81
C PHE A 224 -20.00 -19.09 13.09
N SER A 225 -19.87 -19.46 11.81
CA SER A 225 -20.93 -20.19 11.09
C SER A 225 -21.08 -21.64 11.54
N GLY A 226 -20.02 -22.22 12.15
CA GLY A 226 -20.07 -23.56 12.78
C GLY A 226 -20.66 -23.57 14.21
N LEU A 227 -20.91 -22.41 14.79
CA LEU A 227 -21.44 -22.25 16.16
C LEU A 227 -22.94 -21.92 16.21
N MET A 228 -23.59 -21.71 15.06
CA MET A 228 -25.05 -21.56 15.00
C MET A 228 -25.68 -22.88 14.54
N PRO A 229 -26.58 -23.45 15.36
CA PRO A 229 -27.29 -24.69 15.02
C PRO A 229 -28.25 -24.52 13.85
#